data_f6923909ae79ee410362f7aab335a8f5
#
_entry.id   f6923909ae79ee410362f7aab335a8f5
#
_cell.length_a   1.000
_cell.length_b   1.000
_cell.length_c   1.000
_cell.angle_alpha   90.00
_cell.angle_beta   90.00
_cell.angle_gamma   90.00
#
_symmetry.space_group_name_H-M   'P 1'
#
loop_
_entity.id
_entity.type
_entity.pdbx_description
1 polymer ?
#
loop_
_entity_poly.entity_id
_entity_poly.type
_entity_poly.pdbx_seq_one_letter_code
_entity_poly.pdbx_strand_id
1 'polypeptide(L)'
;MRPLIVFSLISVLLLTFYIREGEAGPIHAVRSGVTTITSPVRFVGSVVAAPFNAIGNVFSNLTASQESLDDLKKQNEVLTSKVAELSEAQKTAERLEGLVGLQSTYNLKSTAARIVGASGDAWTSTVTIDKGSADGLTINMPVTSSAGVIGQIIEVSAKTSTVRLIGDENSGVSAMVQDTRAQGMLQGQPDGTLRLEYVSVDSDVKVGDIIVTSGIGGVFPKGLPLGTVSSVEKSANDVYYTIVVRAQTTAENNEEVLVITSLTDEQSASDEDVSTANSTPQGTSRDAVTKTKDESSDDSSDTSETTDSGSSE
;
A
#
# COMPACT_ATOMS: atom_id res chain seq x y z
N MET A 1 67.13 78.31 -30.62
CA MET A 1 66.35 79.62 -30.62
C MET A 1 65.33 79.68 -31.79
N ARG A 2 65.58 79.13 -32.95
CA ARG A 2 64.64 79.16 -34.13
C ARG A 2 63.31 78.51 -33.85
N PRO A 3 63.19 77.32 -33.20
CA PRO A 3 61.89 76.70 -33.00
C PRO A 3 60.98 77.43 -31.99
N LEU A 4 61.57 78.06 -30.97
CA LEU A 4 60.81 78.85 -29.99
C LEU A 4 60.15 80.10 -30.60
N ILE A 5 60.82 80.71 -31.59
CA ILE A 5 60.26 81.90 -32.29
C ILE A 5 59.07 81.44 -33.16
N VAL A 6 59.19 80.29 -33.85
CA VAL A 6 58.09 79.71 -34.66
C VAL A 6 56.88 79.32 -33.80
N PHE A 7 57.10 78.72 -32.64
CA PHE A 7 56.02 78.42 -31.72
C PHE A 7 55.31 79.65 -31.16
N SER A 8 56.10 80.68 -30.82
CA SER A 8 55.59 81.99 -30.39
C SER A 8 54.76 82.72 -31.43
N LEU A 9 55.23 82.67 -32.74
CA LEU A 9 54.51 83.25 -33.86
C LEU A 9 53.15 82.47 -34.08
N ILE A 10 53.21 81.11 -34.09
CA ILE A 10 51.96 80.31 -34.19
C ILE A 10 50.99 80.54 -33.09
N SER A 11 51.46 80.73 -31.80
CA SER A 11 50.66 81.03 -30.69
C SER A 11 49.94 82.36 -30.81
N VAL A 12 50.67 83.41 -31.25
CA VAL A 12 50.10 84.75 -31.47
C VAL A 12 49.12 84.77 -32.60
N LEU A 13 49.39 83.98 -33.69
CA LEU A 13 48.46 83.84 -34.80
C LEU A 13 47.21 83.12 -34.47
N LEU A 14 47.29 82.11 -33.69
CA LEU A 14 46.10 81.42 -33.11
C LEU A 14 45.32 82.35 -32.13
N LEU A 15 46.01 83.12 -31.33
CA LEU A 15 45.35 84.10 -30.40
C LEU A 15 44.64 85.17 -31.18
N THR A 16 45.26 85.75 -32.24
CA THR A 16 44.59 86.75 -33.06
C THR A 16 43.42 86.18 -33.86
N PHE A 17 43.53 85.00 -34.30
CA PHE A 17 42.41 84.29 -34.98
C PHE A 17 41.25 83.97 -34.00
N TYR A 18 41.56 83.60 -32.76
CA TYR A 18 40.60 83.39 -31.67
C TYR A 18 39.82 84.67 -31.33
N ILE A 19 40.49 85.87 -31.27
CA ILE A 19 39.87 87.17 -30.91
C ILE A 19 38.99 87.68 -32.07
N ARG A 20 39.33 87.34 -33.28
CA ARG A 20 38.64 87.81 -34.49
C ARG A 20 37.44 86.94 -34.92
N GLU A 21 37.33 85.69 -34.44
CA GLU A 21 36.28 84.78 -34.75
C GLU A 21 35.10 84.99 -33.79
N GLY A 22 33.94 85.42 -34.31
CA GLY A 22 32.71 85.52 -33.56
C GLY A 22 32.14 84.17 -33.20
N GLU A 23 31.01 84.16 -32.45
CA GLU A 23 30.36 82.96 -31.88
C GLU A 23 29.99 81.79 -32.82
N ALA A 24 30.27 81.89 -34.16
CA ALA A 24 29.88 80.90 -35.14
C ALA A 24 31.04 80.39 -36.04
N GLY A 25 32.32 80.52 -35.60
CA GLY A 25 33.50 80.15 -36.41
C GLY A 25 33.94 78.70 -36.18
N PRO A 26 34.79 78.15 -37.08
CA PRO A 26 35.30 76.76 -37.00
C PRO A 26 36.09 76.43 -35.72
N ILE A 27 36.61 77.45 -35.00
CA ILE A 27 37.29 77.27 -33.71
C ILE A 27 36.31 76.97 -32.61
N HIS A 28 35.06 77.40 -32.73
CA HIS A 28 34.00 77.07 -31.76
C HIS A 28 33.69 75.53 -31.79
N ALA A 29 33.74 74.91 -32.95
CA ALA A 29 33.59 73.46 -33.11
C ALA A 29 34.78 72.71 -32.47
N VAL A 30 36.01 73.24 -32.56
CA VAL A 30 37.17 72.65 -31.88
C VAL A 30 37.08 72.85 -30.36
N ARG A 31 36.57 74.02 -29.86
CA ARG A 31 36.40 74.29 -28.46
C ARG A 31 35.28 73.41 -27.85
N SER A 32 34.18 73.21 -28.55
CA SER A 32 33.15 72.28 -28.12
C SER A 32 33.64 70.82 -28.12
N GLY A 33 34.49 70.45 -29.11
CA GLY A 33 35.17 69.16 -29.15
C GLY A 33 36.15 69.00 -28.00
N VAL A 34 36.95 69.99 -27.67
CA VAL A 34 37.94 69.94 -26.56
C VAL A 34 37.22 69.92 -25.20
N THR A 35 36.15 70.69 -25.01
CA THR A 35 35.35 70.62 -23.78
C THR A 35 34.64 69.27 -23.64
N THR A 36 34.26 68.61 -24.73
CA THR A 36 33.74 67.27 -24.76
C THR A 36 34.85 66.21 -24.48
N ILE A 37 36.09 66.48 -24.85
CA ILE A 37 37.22 65.57 -24.61
C ILE A 37 37.79 65.79 -23.19
N THR A 38 37.73 66.99 -22.60
CA THR A 38 38.24 67.25 -21.24
C THR A 38 37.24 66.92 -20.16
N SER A 39 35.95 66.80 -20.46
CA SER A 39 34.98 66.26 -19.53
C SER A 39 35.21 64.80 -19.10
N PRO A 40 35.79 63.89 -19.92
CA PRO A 40 36.12 62.57 -19.47
C PRO A 40 37.22 62.47 -18.42
N VAL A 41 38.06 63.46 -18.23
CA VAL A 41 39.11 63.40 -17.18
C VAL A 41 38.53 63.51 -15.77
N ARG A 42 37.40 64.19 -15.59
CA ARG A 42 36.62 64.14 -14.34
C ARG A 42 35.81 62.84 -14.25
N PHE A 43 35.42 62.30 -15.37
CA PHE A 43 34.70 61.02 -15.46
C PHE A 43 35.65 59.81 -15.31
N VAL A 44 36.90 59.91 -15.78
CA VAL A 44 37.91 58.84 -15.65
C VAL A 44 38.29 58.63 -14.18
N GLY A 45 38.32 59.66 -13.36
CA GLY A 45 38.53 59.51 -11.92
C GLY A 45 37.39 58.82 -11.20
N SER A 46 36.14 59.00 -11.65
CA SER A 46 34.96 58.29 -11.11
C SER A 46 34.71 56.93 -11.79
N VAL A 47 35.16 56.77 -13.05
CA VAL A 47 35.04 55.52 -13.82
C VAL A 47 36.11 54.49 -13.44
N VAL A 48 37.27 54.91 -12.94
CA VAL A 48 38.27 53.98 -12.40
C VAL A 48 37.87 53.44 -11.03
N ALA A 49 37.10 54.20 -10.24
CA ALA A 49 36.51 53.70 -8.98
C ALA A 49 35.20 52.89 -9.19
N ALA A 50 34.46 53.14 -10.27
CA ALA A 50 33.21 52.48 -10.58
C ALA A 50 33.35 50.98 -10.87
N PRO A 51 34.37 50.49 -11.63
CA PRO A 51 34.51 49.03 -11.87
C PRO A 51 34.87 48.26 -10.60
N PHE A 52 35.55 48.84 -9.63
CA PHE A 52 35.84 48.18 -8.36
C PHE A 52 34.59 48.04 -7.50
N ASN A 53 33.73 49.05 -7.50
CA ASN A 53 32.43 48.96 -6.80
C ASN A 53 31.44 48.04 -7.56
N ALA A 54 31.48 48.04 -8.89
CA ALA A 54 30.66 47.11 -9.70
C ALA A 54 31.11 45.67 -9.55
N ILE A 55 32.40 45.43 -9.48
CA ILE A 55 32.96 44.09 -9.24
C ILE A 55 32.65 43.61 -7.83
N GLY A 56 32.77 44.48 -6.83
CA GLY A 56 32.36 44.17 -5.44
C GLY A 56 30.87 43.83 -5.34
N ASN A 57 30.01 44.57 -6.03
CA ASN A 57 28.56 44.30 -6.05
C ASN A 57 28.19 43.07 -6.87
N VAL A 58 28.97 42.75 -7.91
CA VAL A 58 28.76 41.49 -8.68
C VAL A 58 29.19 40.31 -7.84
N PHE A 59 30.30 40.38 -7.10
CA PHE A 59 30.70 39.29 -6.20
C PHE A 59 29.76 39.16 -5.00
N SER A 60 29.28 40.24 -4.39
CA SER A 60 28.30 40.19 -3.31
C SER A 60 26.93 39.68 -3.80
N ASN A 61 26.52 39.99 -5.03
CA ASN A 61 25.29 39.48 -5.61
C ASN A 61 25.43 38.01 -6.04
N LEU A 62 26.62 37.55 -6.43
CA LEU A 62 26.85 36.11 -6.73
C LEU A 62 26.86 35.25 -5.46
N THR A 63 27.48 35.75 -4.37
CA THR A 63 27.45 35.03 -3.08
C THR A 63 26.05 35.06 -2.45
N ALA A 64 25.35 36.19 -2.47
CA ALA A 64 23.96 36.27 -2.06
C ALA A 64 23.03 35.41 -2.90
N SER A 65 23.31 35.28 -4.21
CA SER A 65 22.58 34.37 -5.10
C SER A 65 22.85 32.90 -4.78
N GLN A 66 24.07 32.53 -4.37
CA GLN A 66 24.38 31.16 -3.95
C GLN A 66 23.76 30.81 -2.61
N GLU A 67 23.80 31.69 -1.62
CA GLU A 67 23.11 31.51 -0.35
C GLU A 67 21.58 31.39 -0.55
N SER A 68 21.02 32.22 -1.42
CA SER A 68 19.60 32.13 -1.80
C SER A 68 19.26 30.83 -2.50
N LEU A 69 20.14 30.32 -3.39
CA LEU A 69 19.94 29.01 -4.04
C LEU A 69 20.04 27.86 -3.06
N ASP A 70 20.95 27.92 -2.10
CA ASP A 70 21.09 26.88 -1.08
C ASP A 70 19.92 26.91 -0.10
N ASP A 71 19.41 28.08 0.24
CA ASP A 71 18.19 28.21 1.05
C ASP A 71 16.94 27.72 0.30
N LEU A 72 16.83 28.02 -0.99
CA LEU A 72 15.76 27.47 -1.84
C LEU A 72 15.84 25.97 -1.99
N LYS A 73 17.02 25.38 -2.12
CA LYS A 73 17.21 23.92 -2.13
C LYS A 73 16.78 23.31 -0.81
N LYS A 74 17.23 23.85 0.32
CA LYS A 74 16.82 23.41 1.66
C LYS A 74 15.30 23.51 1.86
N GLN A 75 14.69 24.62 1.43
CA GLN A 75 13.25 24.79 1.49
C GLN A 75 12.53 23.75 0.60
N ASN A 76 13.07 23.47 -0.60
CA ASN A 76 12.52 22.46 -1.49
C ASN A 76 12.63 21.05 -0.88
N GLU A 77 13.77 20.71 -0.28
CA GLU A 77 13.96 19.44 0.46
C GLU A 77 12.98 19.30 1.61
N VAL A 78 12.82 20.36 2.43
CA VAL A 78 11.87 20.38 3.55
C VAL A 78 10.43 20.28 3.05
N LEU A 79 10.08 20.99 1.98
CA LEU A 79 8.75 20.91 1.37
C LEU A 79 8.49 19.53 0.78
N THR A 80 9.47 18.94 0.10
CA THR A 80 9.37 17.60 -0.46
C THR A 80 9.17 16.55 0.65
N SER A 81 9.93 16.66 1.74
CA SER A 81 9.75 15.80 2.92
C SER A 81 8.37 15.96 3.54
N LYS A 82 7.89 17.20 3.71
CA LYS A 82 6.55 17.45 4.23
C LYS A 82 5.44 16.94 3.31
N VAL A 83 5.60 17.07 2.00
CA VAL A 83 4.65 16.52 1.02
C VAL A 83 4.60 15.00 1.13
N ALA A 84 5.76 14.34 1.26
CA ALA A 84 5.82 12.89 1.46
C ALA A 84 5.13 12.47 2.78
N GLU A 85 5.42 13.16 3.89
CA GLU A 85 4.80 12.93 5.19
C GLU A 85 3.27 13.10 5.15
N LEU A 86 2.80 14.20 4.56
CA LEU A 86 1.36 14.47 4.43
C LEU A 86 0.67 13.46 3.51
N SER A 87 1.33 13.06 2.42
CA SER A 87 0.80 12.04 1.52
C SER A 87 0.67 10.68 2.21
N GLU A 88 1.64 10.32 3.05
CA GLU A 88 1.58 9.07 3.82
C GLU A 88 0.51 9.13 4.91
N ALA A 89 0.40 10.25 5.61
CA ALA A 89 -0.66 10.46 6.59
C ALA A 89 -2.06 10.39 5.96
N GLN A 90 -2.21 10.94 4.75
CA GLN A 90 -3.48 10.88 4.00
C GLN A 90 -3.83 9.43 3.63
N LYS A 91 -2.87 8.66 3.08
CA LYS A 91 -3.09 7.25 2.73
C LYS A 91 -3.46 6.41 3.96
N THR A 92 -2.80 6.67 5.09
CA THR A 92 -3.11 6.00 6.35
C THR A 92 -4.53 6.34 6.81
N ALA A 93 -4.95 7.61 6.70
CA ALA A 93 -6.32 8.01 7.03
C ALA A 93 -7.35 7.33 6.12
N GLU A 94 -7.10 7.25 4.81
CA GLU A 94 -7.96 6.55 3.84
C GLU A 94 -8.09 5.05 4.16
N ARG A 95 -6.97 4.39 4.53
CA ARG A 95 -6.99 2.98 4.95
C ARG A 95 -7.82 2.77 6.22
N LEU A 96 -7.61 3.61 7.24
CA LEU A 96 -8.37 3.54 8.48
C LEU A 96 -9.86 3.84 8.29
N GLU A 97 -10.20 4.81 7.44
CA GLU A 97 -11.59 5.10 7.08
C GLU A 97 -12.24 3.89 6.39
N GLY A 98 -11.52 3.22 5.49
CA GLY A 98 -11.97 1.97 4.87
C GLY A 98 -12.23 0.86 5.89
N LEU A 99 -11.39 0.71 6.90
CA LEU A 99 -11.58 -0.26 7.99
C LEU A 99 -12.82 0.06 8.85
N VAL A 100 -13.01 1.34 9.20
CA VAL A 100 -14.22 1.80 9.93
C VAL A 100 -15.47 1.59 9.08
N GLY A 101 -15.38 1.84 7.77
CA GLY A 101 -16.45 1.56 6.82
C GLY A 101 -16.85 0.08 6.79
N LEU A 102 -15.87 -0.82 6.73
CA LEU A 102 -16.11 -2.27 6.78
C LEU A 102 -16.77 -2.66 8.13
N GLN A 103 -16.21 -2.18 9.24
CA GLN A 103 -16.74 -2.47 10.57
C GLN A 103 -18.23 -2.07 10.71
N SER A 104 -18.58 -0.89 10.22
CA SER A 104 -19.95 -0.38 10.28
C SER A 104 -20.89 -1.09 9.32
N THR A 105 -20.43 -1.38 8.08
CA THR A 105 -21.24 -2.07 7.07
C THR A 105 -21.66 -3.46 7.50
N TYR A 106 -20.75 -4.20 8.12
CA TYR A 106 -21.02 -5.57 8.59
C TYR A 106 -21.31 -5.66 10.08
N ASN A 107 -21.45 -4.54 10.78
CA ASN A 107 -21.70 -4.48 12.24
C ASN A 107 -20.73 -5.36 13.05
N LEU A 108 -19.44 -5.30 12.70
CA LEU A 108 -18.40 -6.16 13.26
C LEU A 108 -17.96 -5.67 14.65
N LYS A 109 -17.90 -6.58 15.61
CA LYS A 109 -17.10 -6.36 16.82
C LYS A 109 -15.66 -6.73 16.51
N SER A 110 -14.77 -5.75 16.48
CA SER A 110 -13.40 -5.95 16.02
C SER A 110 -12.40 -5.09 16.78
N THR A 111 -11.15 -5.53 16.76
CA THR A 111 -9.99 -4.82 17.29
C THR A 111 -9.06 -4.48 16.11
N ALA A 112 -8.68 -3.21 15.99
CA ALA A 112 -7.70 -2.80 15.01
C ALA A 112 -6.28 -3.24 15.42
N ALA A 113 -5.52 -3.72 14.47
CA ALA A 113 -4.14 -4.15 14.65
C ALA A 113 -3.29 -3.71 13.44
N ARG A 114 -1.96 -3.70 13.62
CA ARG A 114 -1.01 -3.42 12.56
C ARG A 114 -0.18 -4.65 12.26
N ILE A 115 0.10 -4.88 10.98
CA ILE A 115 1.05 -5.91 10.55
C ILE A 115 2.46 -5.41 10.85
N VAL A 116 3.21 -6.16 11.67
CA VAL A 116 4.58 -5.81 12.11
C VAL A 116 5.64 -6.77 11.56
N GLY A 117 5.22 -7.85 10.92
CA GLY A 117 6.13 -8.81 10.30
C GLY A 117 5.41 -9.75 9.35
N ALA A 118 6.15 -10.28 8.39
CA ALA A 118 5.69 -11.33 7.49
C ALA A 118 6.71 -12.47 7.52
N SER A 119 6.24 -13.72 7.53
CA SER A 119 7.11 -14.88 7.34
C SER A 119 7.38 -15.05 5.85
N GLY A 120 8.66 -15.11 5.50
CA GLY A 120 9.13 -15.29 4.12
C GLY A 120 9.38 -16.76 3.75
N ASP A 121 8.86 -17.71 4.51
CA ASP A 121 9.03 -19.13 4.21
C ASP A 121 8.20 -19.52 2.99
N ALA A 122 8.82 -20.24 2.07
CA ALA A 122 8.20 -20.66 0.80
C ALA A 122 6.97 -21.57 0.99
N TRP A 123 6.74 -22.08 2.19
CA TRP A 123 5.71 -23.08 2.51
C TRP A 123 4.59 -22.56 3.42
N THR A 124 4.80 -21.45 4.11
CA THR A 124 3.82 -20.89 5.04
C THR A 124 3.68 -19.40 4.81
N SER A 125 2.50 -19.00 4.40
CA SER A 125 2.16 -17.59 4.23
C SER A 125 1.52 -17.07 5.50
N THR A 126 2.35 -16.48 6.40
CA THR A 126 1.87 -15.94 7.67
C THR A 126 2.33 -14.50 7.88
N VAL A 127 1.57 -13.74 8.64
CA VAL A 127 1.95 -12.41 9.11
C VAL A 127 1.77 -12.30 10.61
N THR A 128 2.57 -11.43 11.22
CA THR A 128 2.49 -11.12 12.65
C THR A 128 1.83 -9.74 12.82
N ILE A 129 0.88 -9.66 13.74
CA ILE A 129 0.19 -8.41 14.12
C ILE A 129 0.58 -7.97 15.53
N ASP A 130 0.50 -6.66 15.82
CA ASP A 130 0.89 -6.00 17.08
C ASP A 130 -0.16 -6.10 18.21
N LYS A 131 -1.08 -7.06 18.12
CA LYS A 131 -2.12 -7.34 19.08
C LYS A 131 -2.08 -8.79 19.51
N GLY A 132 -2.37 -9.06 20.78
CA GLY A 132 -2.30 -10.39 21.36
C GLY A 132 -3.40 -10.67 22.37
N SER A 133 -3.15 -11.66 23.25
CA SER A 133 -4.13 -12.07 24.28
C SER A 133 -4.43 -10.95 25.28
N ALA A 134 -3.49 -10.03 25.53
CA ALA A 134 -3.74 -8.84 26.36
C ALA A 134 -4.79 -7.89 25.76
N ASP A 135 -4.99 -7.93 24.45
CA ASP A 135 -5.99 -7.14 23.71
C ASP A 135 -7.30 -7.93 23.48
N GLY A 136 -7.41 -9.13 24.06
CA GLY A 136 -8.59 -9.99 23.94
C GLY A 136 -8.61 -10.88 22.71
N LEU A 137 -7.46 -11.05 22.01
CA LEU A 137 -7.39 -11.91 20.84
C LEU A 137 -7.24 -13.38 21.24
N THR A 138 -7.84 -14.26 20.43
CA THR A 138 -7.77 -15.71 20.58
C THR A 138 -7.53 -16.38 19.23
N ILE A 139 -7.12 -17.64 19.26
CA ILE A 139 -6.95 -18.48 18.07
C ILE A 139 -8.31 -18.59 17.36
N ASN A 140 -8.26 -18.74 16.05
CA ASN A 140 -9.39 -18.83 15.11
C ASN A 140 -10.13 -17.51 14.84
N MET A 141 -9.73 -16.39 15.41
CA MET A 141 -10.30 -15.10 15.04
C MET A 141 -9.94 -14.71 13.61
N PRO A 142 -10.91 -14.32 12.78
CA PRO A 142 -10.65 -13.87 11.41
C PRO A 142 -10.06 -12.47 11.38
N VAL A 143 -9.20 -12.25 10.38
CA VAL A 143 -8.51 -10.99 10.14
C VAL A 143 -8.88 -10.47 8.76
N THR A 144 -9.27 -9.20 8.69
CA THR A 144 -9.74 -8.52 7.48
C THR A 144 -9.01 -7.21 7.25
N SER A 145 -8.91 -6.80 5.98
CA SER A 145 -8.58 -5.43 5.58
C SER A 145 -9.86 -4.70 5.15
N SER A 146 -9.73 -3.44 4.74
CA SER A 146 -10.83 -2.67 4.16
C SER A 146 -11.40 -3.29 2.87
N ALA A 147 -10.61 -4.09 2.15
CA ALA A 147 -10.99 -4.71 0.88
C ALA A 147 -11.57 -6.13 1.03
N GLY A 148 -11.27 -6.83 2.13
CA GLY A 148 -11.76 -8.20 2.33
C GLY A 148 -10.94 -9.00 3.34
N VAL A 149 -11.15 -10.31 3.35
CA VAL A 149 -10.50 -11.23 4.28
C VAL A 149 -9.02 -11.39 3.93
N ILE A 150 -8.17 -11.32 4.96
CA ILE A 150 -6.72 -11.58 4.86
C ILE A 150 -6.39 -12.98 5.35
N GLY A 151 -6.97 -13.41 6.46
CA GLY A 151 -6.60 -14.67 7.08
C GLY A 151 -7.28 -14.94 8.41
N GLN A 152 -6.63 -15.79 9.20
CA GLN A 152 -7.12 -16.24 10.49
C GLN A 152 -5.96 -16.36 11.48
N ILE A 153 -6.19 -16.02 12.74
CA ILE A 153 -5.19 -16.17 13.81
C ILE A 153 -4.97 -17.66 14.11
N ILE A 154 -3.72 -18.09 14.05
CA ILE A 154 -3.29 -19.47 14.36
C ILE A 154 -2.49 -19.58 15.66
N GLU A 155 -1.87 -18.49 16.10
CA GLU A 155 -1.08 -18.44 17.32
C GLU A 155 -1.24 -17.08 17.98
N VAL A 156 -1.31 -17.07 19.32
CA VAL A 156 -1.48 -15.85 20.12
C VAL A 156 -0.45 -15.81 21.23
N SER A 157 0.36 -14.77 21.23
CA SER A 157 1.25 -14.38 22.33
C SER A 157 0.62 -13.25 23.16
N ALA A 158 1.31 -12.78 24.21
CA ALA A 158 0.76 -11.73 25.07
C ALA A 158 0.47 -10.42 24.34
N LYS A 159 1.35 -10.00 23.40
CA LYS A 159 1.27 -8.72 22.68
C LYS A 159 1.23 -8.84 21.17
N THR A 160 1.38 -10.02 20.62
CA THR A 160 1.42 -10.28 19.20
C THR A 160 0.64 -11.53 18.86
N SER A 161 0.18 -11.65 17.63
CA SER A 161 -0.47 -12.85 17.13
C SER A 161 0.01 -13.16 15.73
N THR A 162 0.06 -14.44 15.39
CA THR A 162 0.40 -14.94 14.06
C THR A 162 -0.88 -15.25 13.30
N VAL A 163 -1.00 -14.68 12.12
CA VAL A 163 -2.14 -14.83 11.21
C VAL A 163 -1.72 -15.68 10.03
N ARG A 164 -2.42 -16.77 9.75
CA ARG A 164 -2.31 -17.54 8.51
C ARG A 164 -3.12 -16.85 7.44
N LEU A 165 -2.49 -16.58 6.29
CA LEU A 165 -3.15 -15.94 5.14
C LEU A 165 -4.08 -16.91 4.41
N ILE A 166 -5.08 -16.39 3.71
CA ILE A 166 -5.99 -17.20 2.89
C ILE A 166 -5.27 -17.89 1.72
N GLY A 167 -4.11 -17.34 1.29
CA GLY A 167 -3.25 -17.92 0.25
C GLY A 167 -2.34 -19.06 0.72
N ASP A 168 -2.31 -19.38 2.02
CA ASP A 168 -1.55 -20.51 2.56
C ASP A 168 -2.21 -21.84 2.15
N GLU A 169 -1.42 -22.85 1.79
CA GLU A 169 -1.93 -24.16 1.39
C GLU A 169 -2.69 -24.89 2.50
N ASN A 170 -2.42 -24.55 3.76
CA ASN A 170 -3.13 -25.07 4.92
C ASN A 170 -4.31 -24.18 5.35
N SER A 171 -4.64 -23.16 4.55
CA SER A 171 -5.82 -22.35 4.78
C SER A 171 -7.06 -23.01 4.20
N GLY A 172 -8.21 -22.79 4.83
CA GLY A 172 -9.50 -23.22 4.31
C GLY A 172 -10.58 -22.25 4.77
N VAL A 173 -11.26 -21.62 3.83
CA VAL A 173 -12.34 -20.68 4.10
C VAL A 173 -13.60 -21.16 3.43
N SER A 174 -14.67 -21.36 4.22
CA SER A 174 -15.99 -21.67 3.67
C SER A 174 -16.50 -20.47 2.88
N ALA A 175 -16.64 -20.65 1.57
CA ALA A 175 -16.92 -19.60 0.61
C ALA A 175 -18.17 -19.91 -0.22
N MET A 176 -18.72 -18.87 -0.84
CA MET A 176 -19.83 -19.02 -1.79
C MET A 176 -19.72 -17.96 -2.89
N VAL A 177 -20.27 -18.27 -4.04
CA VAL A 177 -20.49 -17.31 -5.11
C VAL A 177 -21.61 -16.36 -4.68
N GLN A 178 -21.38 -15.06 -4.77
CA GLN A 178 -22.32 -14.04 -4.26
C GLN A 178 -23.69 -14.15 -4.92
N ASP A 179 -23.75 -14.27 -6.23
CA ASP A 179 -25.00 -14.22 -7.03
C ASP A 179 -25.76 -15.53 -7.00
N THR A 180 -25.09 -16.66 -7.24
CA THR A 180 -25.71 -17.96 -7.38
C THR A 180 -25.83 -18.74 -6.08
N ARG A 181 -25.17 -18.25 -5.02
CA ARG A 181 -25.10 -18.90 -3.70
C ARG A 181 -24.44 -20.27 -3.71
N ALA A 182 -23.79 -20.65 -4.84
CA ALA A 182 -23.04 -21.90 -4.97
C ALA A 182 -21.91 -21.90 -3.93
N GLN A 183 -21.88 -22.95 -3.10
CA GLN A 183 -20.97 -23.06 -1.97
C GLN A 183 -19.77 -23.93 -2.30
N GLY A 184 -18.64 -23.61 -1.67
CA GLY A 184 -17.39 -24.35 -1.81
C GLY A 184 -16.41 -24.01 -0.69
N MET A 185 -15.23 -24.59 -0.77
CA MET A 185 -14.11 -24.34 0.12
C MET A 185 -13.05 -23.58 -0.66
N LEU A 186 -12.71 -22.38 -0.21
CA LEU A 186 -11.59 -21.62 -0.77
C LEU A 186 -10.30 -22.04 -0.06
N GLN A 187 -9.31 -22.48 -0.82
CA GLN A 187 -8.03 -22.96 -0.33
C GLN A 187 -6.88 -22.29 -1.09
N GLY A 188 -5.81 -21.93 -0.37
CA GLY A 188 -4.57 -21.48 -0.97
C GLY A 188 -3.83 -22.60 -1.68
N GLN A 189 -3.05 -22.26 -2.70
CA GLN A 189 -2.23 -23.21 -3.43
C GLN A 189 -0.74 -22.85 -3.26
N PRO A 190 0.18 -23.82 -3.44
CA PRO A 190 1.62 -23.58 -3.32
C PRO A 190 2.15 -22.51 -4.29
N ASP A 191 1.44 -22.24 -5.38
CA ASP A 191 1.78 -21.23 -6.36
C ASP A 191 1.24 -19.82 -5.98
N GLY A 192 0.62 -19.69 -4.80
CA GLY A 192 0.03 -18.43 -4.29
C GLY A 192 -1.34 -18.10 -4.88
N THR A 193 -1.91 -18.97 -5.72
CA THR A 193 -3.27 -18.81 -6.22
C THR A 193 -4.29 -19.31 -5.20
N LEU A 194 -5.54 -18.84 -5.33
CA LEU A 194 -6.66 -19.38 -4.57
C LEU A 194 -7.49 -20.30 -5.45
N ARG A 195 -7.91 -21.42 -4.90
CA ARG A 195 -8.80 -22.36 -5.56
C ARG A 195 -10.08 -22.53 -4.76
N LEU A 196 -11.22 -22.39 -5.43
CA LEU A 196 -12.51 -22.71 -4.85
C LEU A 196 -12.87 -24.13 -5.27
N GLU A 197 -12.95 -25.01 -4.30
CA GLU A 197 -13.18 -26.45 -4.47
C GLU A 197 -14.60 -26.84 -3.99
N TYR A 198 -15.04 -28.03 -4.37
CA TYR A 198 -16.35 -28.63 -4.00
C TYR A 198 -17.57 -27.85 -4.52
N VAL A 199 -17.43 -27.02 -5.54
CA VAL A 199 -18.58 -26.37 -6.20
C VAL A 199 -19.15 -27.35 -7.25
N SER A 200 -20.42 -27.72 -7.10
CA SER A 200 -21.09 -28.63 -8.02
C SER A 200 -21.10 -28.12 -9.45
N VAL A 201 -20.89 -29.01 -10.43
CA VAL A 201 -20.97 -28.69 -11.87
C VAL A 201 -22.37 -28.28 -12.33
N ASP A 202 -23.41 -28.50 -11.50
CA ASP A 202 -24.78 -28.04 -11.75
C ASP A 202 -24.99 -26.55 -11.37
N SER A 203 -24.02 -25.94 -10.68
CA SER A 203 -24.06 -24.54 -10.32
C SER A 203 -23.65 -23.66 -11.50
N ASP A 204 -24.32 -22.52 -11.68
CA ASP A 204 -23.95 -21.54 -12.70
C ASP A 204 -22.87 -20.60 -12.13
N VAL A 205 -21.60 -20.89 -12.44
CA VAL A 205 -20.45 -20.06 -12.03
C VAL A 205 -19.71 -19.57 -13.25
N LYS A 206 -19.42 -18.26 -13.27
CA LYS A 206 -18.81 -17.55 -14.39
C LYS A 206 -17.54 -16.81 -13.98
N VAL A 207 -16.66 -16.63 -14.94
CA VAL A 207 -15.51 -15.72 -14.79
C VAL A 207 -16.02 -14.30 -14.52
N GLY A 208 -15.48 -13.68 -13.47
CA GLY A 208 -15.91 -12.37 -12.98
C GLY A 208 -16.84 -12.41 -11.78
N ASP A 209 -17.38 -13.58 -11.42
CA ASP A 209 -18.23 -13.71 -10.23
C ASP A 209 -17.45 -13.39 -8.94
N ILE A 210 -18.13 -12.75 -8.01
CA ILE A 210 -17.55 -12.38 -6.71
C ILE A 210 -17.71 -13.55 -5.73
N ILE A 211 -16.61 -13.90 -5.06
CA ILE A 211 -16.58 -14.90 -4.01
C ILE A 211 -16.57 -14.22 -2.66
N VAL A 212 -17.48 -14.64 -1.79
CA VAL A 212 -17.62 -14.13 -0.43
C VAL A 212 -17.62 -15.27 0.59
N THR A 213 -17.40 -14.96 1.85
CA THR A 213 -17.51 -15.93 2.95
C THR A 213 -18.95 -16.41 3.09
N SER A 214 -19.14 -17.70 3.32
CA SER A 214 -20.48 -18.29 3.48
C SER A 214 -21.02 -18.15 4.91
N GLY A 215 -20.15 -17.94 5.92
CA GLY A 215 -20.50 -17.98 7.34
C GLY A 215 -20.58 -19.40 7.94
N ILE A 216 -20.45 -20.44 7.09
CA ILE A 216 -20.45 -21.83 7.55
C ILE A 216 -19.18 -22.11 8.34
N GLY A 217 -19.33 -22.85 9.44
CA GLY A 217 -18.24 -23.14 10.38
C GLY A 217 -18.08 -22.10 11.47
N GLY A 218 -18.79 -20.95 11.41
CA GLY A 218 -18.85 -19.97 12.51
C GLY A 218 -17.53 -19.24 12.80
N VAL A 219 -16.57 -19.30 11.89
CA VAL A 219 -15.28 -18.62 12.01
C VAL A 219 -15.33 -17.26 11.33
N PHE A 220 -15.72 -17.23 10.06
CA PHE A 220 -15.81 -16.01 9.28
C PHE A 220 -17.25 -15.49 9.24
N PRO A 221 -17.48 -14.17 9.42
CA PRO A 221 -18.80 -13.58 9.17
C PRO A 221 -19.21 -13.83 7.71
N LYS A 222 -20.52 -14.04 7.49
CA LYS A 222 -21.08 -14.20 6.15
C LYS A 222 -20.97 -12.92 5.33
N GLY A 223 -20.59 -13.04 4.06
CA GLY A 223 -20.65 -11.97 3.08
C GLY A 223 -19.37 -11.15 2.92
N LEU A 224 -18.27 -11.46 3.64
CA LEU A 224 -17.01 -10.74 3.46
C LEU A 224 -16.36 -11.10 2.12
N PRO A 225 -15.86 -10.13 1.35
CA PRO A 225 -15.18 -10.39 0.09
C PRO A 225 -13.92 -11.24 0.26
N LEU A 226 -13.75 -12.23 -0.61
CA LEU A 226 -12.58 -13.11 -0.69
C LEU A 226 -11.80 -12.88 -1.99
N GLY A 227 -12.52 -12.74 -3.11
CA GLY A 227 -11.90 -12.58 -4.42
C GLY A 227 -12.89 -12.61 -5.56
N THR A 228 -12.35 -12.71 -6.78
CA THR A 228 -13.11 -12.78 -8.03
C THR A 228 -12.66 -13.99 -8.83
N VAL A 229 -13.61 -14.70 -9.43
CA VAL A 229 -13.36 -15.86 -10.29
C VAL A 229 -12.55 -15.44 -11.51
N SER A 230 -11.38 -16.04 -11.70
CA SER A 230 -10.49 -15.79 -12.85
C SER A 230 -10.57 -16.89 -13.91
N SER A 231 -10.80 -18.15 -13.52
CA SER A 231 -11.08 -19.24 -14.47
C SER A 231 -12.01 -20.26 -13.84
N VAL A 232 -12.78 -20.93 -14.70
CA VAL A 232 -13.66 -22.04 -14.34
C VAL A 232 -13.35 -23.19 -15.29
N GLU A 233 -12.90 -24.29 -14.75
CA GLU A 233 -12.54 -25.47 -15.52
C GLU A 233 -13.43 -26.65 -15.10
N LYS A 234 -13.83 -27.43 -16.08
CA LYS A 234 -14.64 -28.66 -15.91
C LYS A 234 -14.05 -29.78 -16.73
N SER A 235 -13.67 -30.85 -16.09
CA SER A 235 -13.35 -32.08 -16.80
C SER A 235 -14.61 -32.92 -17.11
N ALA A 236 -14.55 -33.76 -18.13
CA ALA A 236 -15.72 -34.49 -18.64
C ALA A 236 -16.37 -35.45 -17.60
N ASN A 237 -15.60 -35.89 -16.59
CA ASN A 237 -16.04 -36.82 -15.57
C ASN A 237 -16.08 -36.21 -14.15
N ASP A 238 -15.85 -34.92 -14.02
CA ASP A 238 -15.80 -34.28 -12.72
C ASP A 238 -17.20 -33.91 -12.21
N VAL A 239 -17.41 -34.16 -10.94
CA VAL A 239 -18.62 -33.74 -10.18
C VAL A 239 -18.53 -32.30 -9.73
N TYR A 240 -17.32 -31.76 -9.61
CA TYR A 240 -17.03 -30.42 -9.14
C TYR A 240 -16.24 -29.63 -10.15
N TYR A 241 -16.44 -28.33 -10.15
CA TYR A 241 -15.59 -27.39 -10.88
C TYR A 241 -14.21 -27.25 -10.22
N THR A 242 -13.20 -27.00 -11.04
CA THR A 242 -11.94 -26.40 -10.60
C THR A 242 -12.00 -24.91 -10.90
N ILE A 243 -12.12 -24.09 -9.86
CA ILE A 243 -12.31 -22.65 -9.99
C ILE A 243 -11.09 -21.95 -9.41
N VAL A 244 -10.39 -21.17 -10.23
CA VAL A 244 -9.30 -20.32 -9.77
C VAL A 244 -9.86 -18.95 -9.42
N VAL A 245 -9.49 -18.47 -8.24
CA VAL A 245 -9.95 -17.19 -7.69
C VAL A 245 -8.76 -16.26 -7.51
N ARG A 246 -8.88 -15.03 -7.98
CA ARG A 246 -7.94 -13.98 -7.68
C ARG A 246 -8.36 -13.33 -6.37
N ALA A 247 -7.45 -13.30 -5.38
CA ALA A 247 -7.69 -12.67 -4.09
C ALA A 247 -8.11 -11.20 -4.25
N GLN A 248 -9.06 -10.77 -3.43
CA GLN A 248 -9.48 -9.37 -3.39
C GLN A 248 -8.40 -8.48 -2.76
N THR A 249 -7.65 -9.01 -1.82
CA THR A 249 -6.56 -8.32 -1.13
C THR A 249 -5.46 -9.32 -0.76
N THR A 250 -4.25 -8.79 -0.60
CA THR A 250 -3.10 -9.54 -0.10
C THR A 250 -2.54 -8.83 1.13
N ALA A 251 -1.85 -9.54 2.01
CA ALA A 251 -1.26 -8.97 3.21
C ALA A 251 -0.19 -7.91 2.91
N GLU A 252 0.50 -8.05 1.79
CA GLU A 252 1.57 -7.13 1.36
C GLU A 252 1.08 -5.71 1.09
N ASN A 253 -0.20 -5.56 0.73
CA ASN A 253 -0.81 -4.27 0.42
C ASN A 253 -1.50 -3.62 1.63
N ASN A 254 -1.44 -4.26 2.81
CA ASN A 254 -2.16 -3.81 3.99
C ASN A 254 -1.19 -3.68 5.18
N GLU A 255 -1.21 -2.54 5.83
CA GLU A 255 -0.46 -2.29 7.07
C GLU A 255 -1.38 -2.40 8.28
N GLU A 256 -2.62 -1.94 8.16
CA GLU A 256 -3.65 -1.98 9.19
C GLU A 256 -4.73 -3.01 8.86
N VAL A 257 -5.16 -3.74 9.86
CA VAL A 257 -6.14 -4.81 9.77
C VAL A 257 -7.15 -4.75 10.92
N LEU A 258 -8.30 -5.38 10.73
CA LEU A 258 -9.28 -5.63 11.78
C LEU A 258 -9.31 -7.11 12.15
N VAL A 259 -9.18 -7.40 13.43
CA VAL A 259 -9.43 -8.72 13.98
C VAL A 259 -10.87 -8.77 14.50
N ILE A 260 -11.68 -9.66 13.95
CA ILE A 260 -13.08 -9.83 14.35
C ILE A 260 -13.11 -10.67 15.62
N THR A 261 -13.60 -10.07 16.71
CA THR A 261 -13.52 -10.68 18.04
C THR A 261 -14.78 -11.46 18.43
N SER A 262 -15.90 -11.19 17.78
CA SER A 262 -17.13 -11.96 17.99
C SER A 262 -18.04 -11.84 16.78
N LEU A 263 -18.80 -12.90 16.51
CA LEU A 263 -19.86 -12.95 15.52
C LEU A 263 -21.20 -12.73 16.18
N THR A 264 -22.15 -12.13 15.47
CA THR A 264 -23.57 -12.11 15.82
C THR A 264 -24.30 -13.23 15.08
N ASP A 265 -25.50 -13.59 15.53
CA ASP A 265 -26.31 -14.63 14.89
C ASP A 265 -26.59 -14.33 13.41
N GLU A 266 -26.74 -13.04 13.06
CA GLU A 266 -26.95 -12.60 11.67
C GLU A 266 -25.71 -12.76 10.79
N GLN A 267 -24.52 -12.81 11.38
CA GLN A 267 -23.23 -12.98 10.69
C GLN A 267 -22.87 -14.45 10.49
N SER A 268 -23.59 -15.37 11.09
CA SER A 268 -23.47 -16.80 10.91
C SER A 268 -24.20 -17.24 9.64
N ALA A 269 -23.92 -18.47 9.16
CA ALA A 269 -24.66 -19.07 8.07
C ALA A 269 -26.13 -19.27 8.47
N SER A 270 -27.05 -18.99 7.55
CA SER A 270 -28.45 -19.32 7.74
C SER A 270 -28.71 -20.83 7.62
N ASP A 271 -29.83 -21.32 8.18
CA ASP A 271 -30.25 -22.71 8.04
C ASP A 271 -30.38 -23.14 6.58
N GLU A 272 -30.75 -22.22 5.68
CA GLU A 272 -30.81 -22.43 4.24
C GLU A 272 -29.41 -22.64 3.64
N ASP A 273 -28.41 -21.82 4.04
CA ASP A 273 -27.02 -21.99 3.58
C ASP A 273 -26.44 -23.33 4.05
N VAL A 274 -26.74 -23.75 5.30
CA VAL A 274 -26.30 -25.02 5.86
C VAL A 274 -26.98 -26.19 5.13
N SER A 275 -28.26 -26.09 4.84
CA SER A 275 -29.01 -27.13 4.13
C SER A 275 -28.51 -27.28 2.68
N THR A 276 -28.20 -26.18 2.02
CA THR A 276 -27.63 -26.17 0.67
C THR A 276 -26.24 -26.80 0.63
N ALA A 277 -25.38 -26.49 1.61
CA ALA A 277 -24.06 -27.13 1.72
C ALA A 277 -24.17 -28.65 1.93
N ASN A 278 -25.10 -29.10 2.75
CA ASN A 278 -25.32 -30.52 3.03
C ASN A 278 -25.96 -31.26 1.87
N SER A 279 -26.73 -30.60 1.00
CA SER A 279 -27.34 -31.19 -0.19
C SER A 279 -26.37 -31.34 -1.37
N THR A 280 -25.23 -30.62 -1.33
CA THR A 280 -24.17 -30.78 -2.31
C THR A 280 -23.51 -32.16 -2.13
N PRO A 281 -23.33 -33.01 -3.17
CA PRO A 281 -22.73 -34.32 -3.03
C PRO A 281 -21.32 -34.21 -2.46
N GLN A 282 -21.15 -34.52 -1.19
CA GLN A 282 -19.82 -34.65 -0.60
C GLN A 282 -19.22 -35.92 -1.17
N GLY A 283 -18.09 -35.80 -1.87
CA GLY A 283 -17.31 -36.98 -2.29
C GLY A 283 -17.05 -37.82 -1.06
N THR A 284 -17.32 -39.11 -1.18
CA THR A 284 -17.31 -40.13 -0.12
C THR A 284 -16.18 -39.93 0.87
N SER A 285 -16.51 -39.34 2.00
CA SER A 285 -15.63 -39.25 3.17
C SER A 285 -15.35 -40.66 3.67
N ARG A 286 -14.09 -40.97 3.93
CA ARG A 286 -13.63 -42.27 4.45
C ARG A 286 -14.14 -42.61 5.85
N ASP A 287 -15.10 -41.87 6.41
CA ASP A 287 -15.59 -42.02 7.78
C ASP A 287 -16.87 -42.89 7.91
N ALA A 288 -17.23 -43.61 6.86
CA ALA A 288 -18.37 -44.54 6.91
C ALA A 288 -18.01 -45.95 7.42
N VAL A 289 -16.87 -46.17 8.09
CA VAL A 289 -16.42 -47.47 8.55
C VAL A 289 -16.58 -47.68 10.06
N THR A 290 -17.12 -46.77 10.84
CA THR A 290 -17.18 -46.92 12.30
C THR A 290 -18.58 -46.86 12.92
N LYS A 291 -19.63 -47.24 12.18
CA LYS A 291 -20.99 -47.33 12.77
C LYS A 291 -21.75 -48.58 12.35
N THR A 292 -21.13 -49.74 12.47
CA THR A 292 -21.85 -51.02 12.39
C THR A 292 -21.20 -52.00 13.36
N LYS A 293 -21.27 -51.71 14.63
CA LYS A 293 -21.07 -52.71 15.67
C LYS A 293 -21.57 -52.20 16.99
N ASP A 294 -22.85 -52.11 17.17
CA ASP A 294 -23.55 -52.14 18.46
C ASP A 294 -25.06 -52.09 18.23
N GLU A 295 -25.61 -53.20 17.69
CA GLU A 295 -27.03 -53.54 17.85
C GLU A 295 -27.16 -55.03 17.55
N SER A 296 -26.98 -55.83 18.60
CA SER A 296 -27.68 -57.14 18.76
C SER A 296 -27.02 -57.90 19.93
N SER A 297 -27.51 -57.77 21.08
CA SER A 297 -27.62 -58.86 22.07
C SER A 297 -28.40 -58.40 23.27
N ASP A 298 -29.69 -58.53 23.14
CA ASP A 298 -30.53 -58.77 24.31
C ASP A 298 -31.45 -59.91 23.88
N ASP A 299 -31.34 -61.05 24.45
CA ASP A 299 -32.42 -61.89 24.98
C ASP A 299 -31.92 -63.22 25.55
N SER A 300 -32.20 -63.36 26.82
CA SER A 300 -32.77 -64.50 27.56
C SER A 300 -32.01 -65.82 27.73
N SER A 301 -31.85 -66.06 28.99
CA SER A 301 -32.29 -67.24 29.77
C SER A 301 -31.53 -68.54 29.63
N ASP A 302 -30.91 -68.90 30.73
CA ASP A 302 -31.36 -69.93 31.71
C ASP A 302 -30.75 -71.34 31.53
N THR A 303 -30.32 -71.88 32.65
CA THR A 303 -30.31 -73.28 33.08
C THR A 303 -29.04 -74.10 32.95
N SER A 304 -28.45 -74.23 34.11
CA SER A 304 -28.04 -75.51 34.77
C SER A 304 -26.92 -76.38 34.23
N GLU A 305 -26.07 -76.56 35.10
CA GLU A 305 -25.66 -77.84 35.76
C GLU A 305 -24.44 -78.58 35.20
N THR A 306 -23.55 -78.68 36.09
CA THR A 306 -22.86 -79.88 36.64
C THR A 306 -21.60 -80.43 35.93
N THR A 307 -20.62 -80.53 36.82
CA THR A 307 -19.61 -81.59 36.96
C THR A 307 -18.59 -81.77 35.82
N ASP A 308 -17.41 -81.93 36.11
CA ASP A 308 -16.58 -82.71 36.95
C ASP A 308 -15.18 -82.86 36.32
N SER A 309 -14.21 -82.87 37.20
CA SER A 309 -12.96 -83.61 37.15
C SER A 309 -12.00 -83.49 35.95
N GLY A 310 -10.81 -83.24 36.32
CA GLY A 310 -9.72 -84.18 35.98
C GLY A 310 -8.51 -83.59 35.37
N SER A 311 -7.57 -83.29 36.20
CA SER A 311 -6.19 -83.73 36.28
C SER A 311 -5.32 -83.84 35.01
N SER A 312 -4.13 -83.31 35.24
CA SER A 312 -2.79 -83.81 34.78
C SER A 312 -2.49 -83.63 33.26
N GLU A 313 -1.44 -83.04 32.89
CA GLU A 313 0.00 -83.11 33.22
C GLU A 313 0.66 -81.78 32.85
#